data_fcf59a9325d338915b9c7896744e2071
#
_entry.id   fcf59a9325d338915b9c7896744e2071
#
_cell.length_a   1.000
_cell.length_b   1.000
_cell.length_c   1.000
_cell.angle_alpha   90.00
_cell.angle_beta   90.00
_cell.angle_gamma   90.00
#
_symmetry.space_group_name_H-M   'P 1'
#
loop_
_entity.id
_entity.type
_entity.pdbx_description
1 polymer ?
#
loop_
_entity_poly.entity_id
_entity_poly.type
_entity_poly.pdbx_seq_one_letter_code
_entity_poly.pdbx_strand_id
1 'polypeptide(L)'
;MVTVVACTVDEVGFWYAQAMNAFIAQNLAQVHAHIEAACQSAGRPAGSVQLLAVSKTWGADAVRAAHAAGQTAFGENYIQEAVDKITVLRDLPLVWHCIGPIQSNKTRLVAEHFDWVHSIDRLKIAQRLSEQRPASLPPLQVCIQVNVDGGANKSGVSPQELPALAQAVAALPRLQLRGLMTIPEPAETDAQMRAVHRQAKALFDSLRAQGLPLDTLSMGMSADLNAAIAEGSTMVRVGTAIFGKR
;
A
#
# COMPACT_ATOMS: atom_id res chain seq x y z
N MET A 1 -43.83 25.72 -23.84
CA MET A 1 -42.51 26.28 -24.12
C MET A 1 -41.58 25.74 -23.04
N VAL A 2 -40.79 24.70 -23.33
CA VAL A 2 -39.86 24.10 -22.35
C VAL A 2 -38.54 24.84 -22.50
N THR A 3 -38.15 25.62 -21.50
CA THR A 3 -36.87 26.32 -21.47
C THR A 3 -35.79 25.28 -21.17
N VAL A 4 -35.03 24.89 -22.19
CA VAL A 4 -33.80 24.08 -22.01
C VAL A 4 -32.75 25.03 -21.46
N VAL A 5 -32.44 24.90 -20.18
CA VAL A 5 -31.31 25.60 -19.56
C VAL A 5 -30.03 24.91 -20.09
N ALA A 6 -29.27 25.60 -20.93
CA ALA A 6 -27.97 25.15 -21.39
C ALA A 6 -27.00 25.21 -20.20
N CYS A 7 -26.58 24.04 -19.69
CA CYS A 7 -25.55 23.92 -18.65
C CYS A 7 -24.20 24.35 -19.26
N THR A 8 -23.47 25.24 -18.64
CA THR A 8 -22.17 25.66 -19.09
C THR A 8 -21.12 24.58 -18.84
N VAL A 9 -20.02 24.56 -19.58
CA VAL A 9 -18.92 23.59 -19.42
C VAL A 9 -18.37 23.60 -17.99
N ASP A 10 -18.33 24.75 -17.35
CA ASP A 10 -17.89 24.95 -15.96
C ASP A 10 -18.87 24.33 -14.94
N GLU A 11 -20.18 24.42 -15.19
CA GLU A 11 -21.19 23.78 -14.35
C GLU A 11 -21.13 22.26 -14.43
N VAL A 12 -20.92 21.70 -15.61
CA VAL A 12 -20.76 20.24 -15.80
C VAL A 12 -19.52 19.74 -15.07
N GLY A 13 -18.39 20.45 -15.16
CA GLY A 13 -17.15 20.13 -14.45
C GLY A 13 -17.34 20.16 -12.92
N PHE A 14 -18.04 21.18 -12.42
CA PHE A 14 -18.33 21.31 -10.99
C PHE A 14 -19.19 20.13 -10.46
N TRP A 15 -20.27 19.78 -11.18
CA TRP A 15 -21.13 18.66 -10.80
C TRP A 15 -20.42 17.32 -10.85
N TYR A 16 -19.54 17.11 -11.84
CA TYR A 16 -18.75 15.89 -11.94
C TYR A 16 -17.76 15.76 -10.78
N ALA A 17 -17.05 16.83 -10.42
CA ALA A 17 -16.14 16.84 -9.28
C ALA A 17 -16.86 16.57 -7.96
N GLN A 18 -18.04 17.18 -7.76
CA GLN A 18 -18.85 16.96 -6.56
C GLN A 18 -19.36 15.51 -6.46
N ALA A 19 -19.81 14.93 -7.58
CA ALA A 19 -20.24 13.54 -7.64
C ALA A 19 -19.08 12.57 -7.35
N MET A 20 -17.89 12.82 -7.89
CA MET A 20 -16.69 12.03 -7.62
C MET A 20 -16.30 12.09 -6.14
N ASN A 21 -16.31 13.28 -5.54
CA ASN A 21 -16.00 13.47 -4.12
C ASN A 21 -16.97 12.68 -3.22
N ALA A 22 -18.26 12.79 -3.48
CA ALA A 22 -19.30 12.05 -2.74
C ALA A 22 -19.14 10.53 -2.89
N PHE A 23 -18.88 10.05 -4.11
CA PHE A 23 -18.65 8.64 -4.41
C PHE A 23 -17.43 8.09 -3.66
N ILE A 24 -16.29 8.77 -3.72
CA ILE A 24 -15.05 8.33 -3.05
C ILE A 24 -15.22 8.37 -1.53
N ALA A 25 -15.85 9.41 -0.98
CA ALA A 25 -16.10 9.52 0.46
C ALA A 25 -16.99 8.38 0.98
N GLN A 26 -18.08 8.07 0.26
CA GLN A 26 -18.97 6.96 0.61
C GLN A 26 -18.24 5.61 0.57
N ASN A 27 -17.45 5.36 -0.48
CA ASN A 27 -16.69 4.14 -0.62
C ASN A 27 -15.62 3.98 0.47
N LEU A 28 -14.91 5.06 0.81
CA LEU A 28 -13.94 5.05 1.92
C LEU A 28 -14.61 4.70 3.24
N ALA A 29 -15.77 5.29 3.54
CA ALA A 29 -16.52 4.97 4.75
C ALA A 29 -16.93 3.48 4.78
N GLN A 30 -17.36 2.91 3.65
CA GLN A 30 -17.70 1.48 3.55
C GLN A 30 -16.46 0.59 3.74
N VAL A 31 -15.31 0.95 3.16
CA VAL A 31 -14.07 0.19 3.32
C VAL A 31 -13.59 0.23 4.77
N HIS A 32 -13.63 1.38 5.44
CA HIS A 32 -13.30 1.48 6.86
C HIS A 32 -14.22 0.65 7.72
N ALA A 33 -15.55 0.73 7.50
CA ALA A 33 -16.51 -0.10 8.23
C ALA A 33 -16.26 -1.61 8.02
N HIS A 34 -15.88 -2.02 6.80
CA HIS A 34 -15.52 -3.41 6.51
C HIS A 34 -14.25 -3.85 7.27
N ILE A 35 -13.20 -3.01 7.29
CA ILE A 35 -11.99 -3.29 8.06
C ILE A 35 -12.30 -3.44 9.55
N GLU A 36 -13.08 -2.54 10.13
CA GLU A 36 -13.47 -2.61 11.54
C GLU A 36 -14.29 -3.86 11.85
N ALA A 37 -15.26 -4.22 11.01
CA ALA A 37 -16.03 -5.45 11.15
C ALA A 37 -15.15 -6.70 11.07
N ALA A 38 -14.16 -6.73 10.16
CA ALA A 38 -13.20 -7.81 10.05
C ALA A 38 -12.28 -7.90 11.28
N CYS A 39 -11.83 -6.77 11.82
CA CYS A 39 -11.07 -6.71 13.07
C CYS A 39 -11.90 -7.27 14.24
N GLN A 40 -13.15 -6.83 14.38
CA GLN A 40 -14.05 -7.31 15.43
C GLN A 40 -14.27 -8.84 15.34
N SER A 41 -14.54 -9.34 14.12
CA SER A 41 -14.73 -10.77 13.85
C SER A 41 -13.48 -11.61 14.17
N ALA A 42 -12.30 -11.01 14.04
CA ALA A 42 -11.02 -11.64 14.37
C ALA A 42 -10.58 -11.42 15.84
N GLY A 43 -11.40 -10.80 16.68
CA GLY A 43 -11.05 -10.49 18.07
C GLY A 43 -9.90 -9.48 18.19
N ARG A 44 -9.72 -8.60 17.21
CA ARG A 44 -8.65 -7.60 17.17
C ARG A 44 -9.15 -6.23 17.57
N PRO A 45 -8.29 -5.40 18.19
CA PRO A 45 -8.66 -4.03 18.52
C PRO A 45 -9.07 -3.21 17.31
N ALA A 46 -10.05 -2.31 17.46
CA ALA A 46 -10.38 -1.30 16.48
C ALA A 46 -9.14 -0.45 16.17
N GLY A 47 -8.98 -0.06 14.90
CA GLY A 47 -7.82 0.73 14.46
C GLY A 47 -6.50 -0.04 14.39
N SER A 48 -6.48 -1.36 14.65
CA SER A 48 -5.25 -2.18 14.58
C SER A 48 -4.78 -2.48 13.15
N VAL A 49 -5.56 -2.10 12.14
CA VAL A 49 -5.26 -2.30 10.72
C VAL A 49 -5.37 -0.98 9.98
N GLN A 50 -4.30 -0.60 9.30
CA GLN A 50 -4.27 0.60 8.47
C GLN A 50 -4.79 0.32 7.06
N LEU A 51 -5.53 1.27 6.51
CA LEU A 51 -5.92 1.29 5.11
C LEU A 51 -4.87 2.02 4.28
N LEU A 52 -4.31 1.35 3.28
CA LEU A 52 -3.56 1.96 2.20
C LEU A 52 -4.45 2.07 0.96
N ALA A 53 -4.84 3.28 0.59
CA ALA A 53 -5.65 3.53 -0.60
C ALA A 53 -4.79 3.43 -1.86
N VAL A 54 -5.05 2.45 -2.72
CA VAL A 54 -4.27 2.22 -3.94
C VAL A 54 -4.82 3.06 -5.07
N SER A 55 -4.13 4.18 -5.36
CA SER A 55 -4.55 5.22 -6.31
C SER A 55 -3.88 5.13 -7.68
N LYS A 56 -3.20 3.99 -7.97
CA LYS A 56 -2.61 3.75 -9.29
C LYS A 56 -3.63 3.98 -10.42
N THR A 57 -3.20 4.64 -11.49
CA THR A 57 -4.03 4.97 -12.67
C THR A 57 -5.17 5.99 -12.43
N TRP A 58 -5.30 6.53 -11.22
CA TRP A 58 -6.23 7.61 -10.89
C TRP A 58 -5.48 8.94 -10.81
N GLY A 59 -6.14 10.03 -11.22
CA GLY A 59 -5.55 11.38 -11.21
C GLY A 59 -5.43 12.01 -9.82
N ALA A 60 -4.75 13.14 -9.74
CA ALA A 60 -4.57 13.90 -8.51
C ALA A 60 -5.91 14.32 -7.87
N ASP A 61 -6.95 14.58 -8.69
CA ASP A 61 -8.27 14.98 -8.20
C ASP A 61 -8.94 13.88 -7.36
N ALA A 62 -8.78 12.61 -7.78
CA ALA A 62 -9.29 11.47 -7.00
C ALA A 62 -8.56 11.32 -5.66
N VAL A 63 -7.25 11.60 -5.62
CA VAL A 63 -6.46 11.63 -4.39
C VAL A 63 -6.90 12.77 -3.48
N ARG A 64 -7.13 13.99 -4.03
CA ARG A 64 -7.68 15.13 -3.26
C ARG A 64 -9.04 14.80 -2.66
N ALA A 65 -9.92 14.16 -3.45
CA ALA A 65 -11.24 13.72 -2.98
C ALA A 65 -11.13 12.73 -1.82
N ALA A 66 -10.24 11.74 -1.94
CA ALA A 66 -9.99 10.77 -0.88
C ALA A 66 -9.36 11.43 0.37
N HIS A 67 -8.44 12.37 0.18
CA HIS A 67 -7.86 13.14 1.29
C HIS A 67 -8.91 13.99 2.01
N ALA A 68 -9.79 14.66 1.29
CA ALA A 68 -10.89 15.42 1.87
C ALA A 68 -11.84 14.54 2.71
N ALA A 69 -11.92 13.24 2.41
CA ALA A 69 -12.62 12.23 3.19
C ALA A 69 -11.79 11.58 4.31
N GLY A 70 -10.58 12.11 4.59
CA GLY A 70 -9.73 11.70 5.71
C GLY A 70 -8.64 10.69 5.38
N GLN A 71 -8.50 10.25 4.13
CA GLN A 71 -7.42 9.33 3.74
C GLN A 71 -6.09 10.08 3.57
N THR A 72 -5.02 9.57 4.19
CA THR A 72 -3.69 10.19 4.14
C THR A 72 -2.63 9.31 3.48
N ALA A 73 -2.76 7.98 3.54
CA ALA A 73 -1.79 7.02 3.00
C ALA A 73 -2.23 6.50 1.62
N PHE A 74 -1.38 6.67 0.61
CA PHE A 74 -1.67 6.30 -0.77
C PHE A 74 -0.62 5.36 -1.36
N GLY A 75 -1.07 4.29 -2.03
CA GLY A 75 -0.22 3.28 -2.66
C GLY A 75 -0.18 3.42 -4.17
N GLU A 76 1.04 3.43 -4.73
CA GLU A 76 1.29 3.58 -6.16
C GLU A 76 2.16 2.44 -6.72
N ASN A 77 1.82 1.99 -7.93
CA ASN A 77 2.57 0.95 -8.61
C ASN A 77 3.55 1.51 -9.65
N TYR A 78 3.20 2.63 -10.28
CA TYR A 78 3.93 3.21 -11.40
C TYR A 78 4.70 4.44 -10.96
N ILE A 79 6.03 4.32 -10.86
CA ILE A 79 6.89 5.31 -10.21
C ILE A 79 6.78 6.69 -10.88
N GLN A 80 6.77 6.76 -12.22
CA GLN A 80 6.70 8.06 -12.91
C GLN A 80 5.35 8.74 -12.67
N GLU A 81 4.25 8.01 -12.86
CA GLU A 81 2.89 8.50 -12.56
C GLU A 81 2.78 9.02 -11.13
N ALA A 82 3.36 8.27 -10.19
CA ALA A 82 3.36 8.65 -8.78
C ALA A 82 4.13 9.95 -8.53
N VAL A 83 5.33 10.11 -9.08
CA VAL A 83 6.15 11.32 -8.91
C VAL A 83 5.44 12.56 -9.47
N ASP A 84 4.79 12.44 -10.62
CA ASP A 84 4.01 13.53 -11.21
C ASP A 84 2.84 13.90 -10.27
N LYS A 85 2.15 12.92 -9.71
CA LYS A 85 1.04 13.07 -8.75
C LYS A 85 1.50 13.69 -7.42
N ILE A 86 2.60 13.18 -6.85
CA ILE A 86 3.23 13.72 -5.63
C ILE A 86 3.59 15.18 -5.82
N THR A 87 4.13 15.54 -6.98
CA THR A 87 4.53 16.92 -7.29
C THR A 87 3.36 17.89 -7.29
N VAL A 88 2.23 17.47 -7.86
CA VAL A 88 1.00 18.30 -7.92
C VAL A 88 0.30 18.41 -6.57
N LEU A 89 0.50 17.43 -5.68
CA LEU A 89 -0.19 17.31 -4.38
C LEU A 89 0.68 17.68 -3.18
N ARG A 90 1.78 18.42 -3.38
CA ARG A 90 2.71 18.82 -2.31
C ARG A 90 2.08 19.69 -1.22
N ASP A 91 0.96 20.33 -1.51
CA ASP A 91 0.18 21.13 -0.59
C ASP A 91 -0.57 20.31 0.47
N LEU A 92 -0.65 18.99 0.29
CA LEU A 92 -1.35 18.07 1.20
C LEU A 92 -0.37 17.20 2.00
N PRO A 93 -0.67 16.92 3.29
CA PRO A 93 0.16 16.09 4.15
C PRO A 93 -0.08 14.60 3.85
N LEU A 94 0.29 14.14 2.66
CA LEU A 94 0.08 12.76 2.20
C LEU A 94 1.31 11.90 2.48
N VAL A 95 1.08 10.61 2.76
CA VAL A 95 2.11 9.59 2.92
C VAL A 95 2.08 8.67 1.69
N TRP A 96 3.19 8.63 0.96
CA TRP A 96 3.27 7.94 -0.31
C TRP A 96 4.01 6.60 -0.20
N HIS A 97 3.34 5.54 -0.61
CA HIS A 97 3.84 4.18 -0.58
C HIS A 97 4.09 3.66 -1.99
N CYS A 98 5.34 3.31 -2.31
CA CYS A 98 5.68 2.55 -3.52
C CYS A 98 5.40 1.07 -3.24
N ILE A 99 4.39 0.51 -3.91
CA ILE A 99 3.98 -0.88 -3.76
C ILE A 99 4.19 -1.73 -5.03
N GLY A 100 4.62 -1.09 -6.12
CA GLY A 100 4.98 -1.76 -7.37
C GLY A 100 6.47 -2.15 -7.43
N PRO A 101 6.87 -2.95 -8.43
CA PRO A 101 8.26 -3.39 -8.59
C PRO A 101 9.18 -2.20 -8.92
N ILE A 102 10.39 -2.22 -8.34
CA ILE A 102 11.37 -1.15 -8.52
C ILE A 102 12.50 -1.60 -9.44
N GLN A 103 12.58 -0.97 -10.61
CA GLN A 103 13.73 -1.10 -11.50
C GLN A 103 14.93 -0.33 -10.95
N SER A 104 16.15 -0.87 -11.13
CA SER A 104 17.37 -0.26 -10.60
C SER A 104 17.63 1.18 -11.08
N ASN A 105 17.21 1.54 -12.28
CA ASN A 105 17.34 2.90 -12.84
C ASN A 105 16.29 3.89 -12.28
N LYS A 106 15.29 3.42 -11.55
CA LYS A 106 14.22 4.24 -10.94
C LYS A 106 14.37 4.43 -9.42
N THR A 107 15.37 3.78 -8.78
CA THR A 107 15.57 3.83 -7.32
C THR A 107 15.74 5.25 -6.79
N ARG A 108 16.39 6.16 -7.55
CA ARG A 108 16.55 7.57 -7.13
C ARG A 108 15.22 8.28 -6.99
N LEU A 109 14.33 8.16 -7.97
CA LEU A 109 12.99 8.76 -7.92
C LEU A 109 12.20 8.25 -6.70
N VAL A 110 12.31 6.96 -6.41
CA VAL A 110 11.67 6.38 -5.22
C VAL A 110 12.27 6.93 -3.94
N ALA A 111 13.59 6.97 -3.84
CA ALA A 111 14.29 7.47 -2.65
C ALA A 111 14.02 8.95 -2.35
N GLU A 112 13.78 9.76 -3.38
CA GLU A 112 13.58 11.21 -3.24
C GLU A 112 12.11 11.61 -2.99
N HIS A 113 11.12 10.77 -3.38
CA HIS A 113 9.72 11.20 -3.40
C HIS A 113 8.79 10.36 -2.51
N PHE A 114 9.14 9.12 -2.17
CA PHE A 114 8.27 8.25 -1.40
C PHE A 114 8.65 8.22 0.08
N ASP A 115 7.68 7.93 0.92
CA ASP A 115 7.87 7.72 2.37
C ASP A 115 8.04 6.25 2.70
N TRP A 116 7.41 5.37 1.91
CA TRP A 116 7.42 3.94 2.08
C TRP A 116 7.72 3.18 0.79
N VAL A 117 8.35 2.03 0.94
CA VAL A 117 8.55 1.04 -0.12
C VAL A 117 8.16 -0.34 0.41
N HIS A 118 7.25 -1.03 -0.30
CA HIS A 118 6.80 -2.37 0.12
C HIS A 118 7.43 -3.50 -0.68
N SER A 119 8.15 -3.20 -1.73
CA SER A 119 8.58 -4.15 -2.77
C SER A 119 10.09 -4.40 -2.78
N ILE A 120 10.74 -4.38 -1.62
CA ILE A 120 12.15 -4.80 -1.52
C ILE A 120 12.22 -6.32 -1.71
N ASP A 121 12.80 -6.76 -2.81
CA ASP A 121 12.95 -8.19 -3.16
C ASP A 121 14.42 -8.65 -3.24
N ARG A 122 15.37 -7.72 -3.16
CA ARG A 122 16.82 -8.00 -3.24
C ARG A 122 17.65 -6.89 -2.64
N LEU A 123 18.79 -7.25 -2.09
CA LEU A 123 19.70 -6.33 -1.39
C LEU A 123 20.15 -5.15 -2.26
N LYS A 124 20.42 -5.37 -3.54
CA LYS A 124 20.88 -4.32 -4.48
C LYS A 124 19.91 -3.14 -4.55
N ILE A 125 18.58 -3.39 -4.53
CA ILE A 125 17.57 -2.31 -4.54
C ILE A 125 17.62 -1.56 -3.21
N ALA A 126 17.65 -2.24 -2.08
CA ALA A 126 17.74 -1.61 -0.77
C ALA A 126 18.99 -0.74 -0.62
N GLN A 127 20.17 -1.24 -1.04
CA GLN A 127 21.42 -0.48 -1.03
C GLN A 127 21.30 0.82 -1.83
N ARG A 128 20.79 0.75 -3.07
CA ARG A 128 20.60 1.94 -3.91
C ARG A 128 19.62 2.94 -3.30
N LEU A 129 18.52 2.48 -2.71
CA LEU A 129 17.57 3.36 -2.01
C LEU A 129 18.25 4.04 -0.80
N SER A 130 19.00 3.28 -0.01
CA SER A 130 19.76 3.80 1.13
C SER A 130 20.80 4.86 0.70
N GLU A 131 21.59 4.58 -0.34
CA GLU A 131 22.61 5.50 -0.86
C GLU A 131 21.99 6.79 -1.43
N GLN A 132 20.83 6.67 -2.07
CA GLN A 132 20.18 7.75 -2.81
C GLN A 132 19.16 8.53 -1.96
N ARG A 133 18.77 8.05 -0.76
CA ARG A 133 17.88 8.77 0.16
C ARG A 133 18.55 10.08 0.60
N PRO A 134 17.95 11.26 0.32
CA PRO A 134 18.49 12.53 0.77
C PRO A 134 18.62 12.59 2.29
N ALA A 135 19.71 13.16 2.79
CA ALA A 135 19.96 13.29 4.23
C ALA A 135 18.95 14.26 4.92
N SER A 136 18.31 15.13 4.15
CA SER A 136 17.27 16.05 4.61
C SER A 136 15.91 15.38 4.83
N LEU A 137 15.71 14.15 4.31
CA LEU A 137 14.48 13.39 4.49
C LEU A 137 14.61 12.37 5.62
N PRO A 138 13.51 12.05 6.33
CA PRO A 138 13.48 10.94 7.27
C PRO A 138 13.91 9.62 6.60
N PRO A 139 14.38 8.63 7.37
CA PRO A 139 14.67 7.30 6.82
C PRO A 139 13.47 6.74 6.05
N LEU A 140 13.73 6.18 4.87
CA LEU A 140 12.71 5.57 4.04
C LEU A 140 12.20 4.30 4.74
N GLN A 141 10.89 4.22 4.99
CA GLN A 141 10.26 3.06 5.60
C GLN A 141 10.18 1.93 4.57
N VAL A 142 10.63 0.73 4.91
CA VAL A 142 10.67 -0.36 3.93
C VAL A 142 10.07 -1.66 4.47
N CYS A 143 9.35 -2.37 3.60
CA CYS A 143 8.96 -3.76 3.80
C CYS A 143 9.67 -4.64 2.75
N ILE A 144 10.00 -5.86 3.14
CA ILE A 144 10.51 -6.87 2.21
C ILE A 144 9.32 -7.60 1.61
N GLN A 145 9.29 -7.67 0.30
CA GLN A 145 8.31 -8.50 -0.42
C GLN A 145 8.74 -9.95 -0.40
N VAL A 146 7.85 -10.82 0.09
CA VAL A 146 8.11 -12.26 0.20
C VAL A 146 7.16 -13.02 -0.71
N ASN A 147 7.72 -13.95 -1.48
CA ASN A 147 6.98 -14.93 -2.26
C ASN A 147 6.65 -16.14 -1.36
N VAL A 148 5.50 -16.11 -0.68
CA VAL A 148 5.09 -17.10 0.31
C VAL A 148 4.48 -18.37 -0.29
N ASP A 149 3.94 -18.29 -1.50
CA ASP A 149 3.26 -19.38 -2.20
C ASP A 149 4.15 -20.11 -3.23
N GLY A 150 5.39 -19.65 -3.41
CA GLY A 150 6.38 -20.29 -4.27
C GLY A 150 6.10 -20.18 -5.77
N GLY A 151 5.21 -19.29 -6.19
CA GLY A 151 4.90 -19.07 -7.61
C GLY A 151 6.15 -18.66 -8.40
N ALA A 152 6.53 -19.42 -9.42
CA ALA A 152 7.77 -19.24 -10.19
C ALA A 152 7.91 -17.89 -10.90
N ASN A 153 6.80 -17.22 -11.18
CA ASN A 153 6.74 -15.94 -11.89
C ASN A 153 6.46 -14.73 -10.97
N LYS A 154 6.53 -14.91 -9.64
CA LYS A 154 6.23 -13.85 -8.68
C LYS A 154 7.45 -13.13 -8.17
N SER A 155 7.30 -11.82 -8.01
CA SER A 155 8.27 -10.98 -7.33
C SER A 155 8.28 -11.30 -5.83
N GLY A 156 9.41 -11.13 -5.21
CA GLY A 156 9.62 -11.33 -3.79
C GLY A 156 10.74 -12.33 -3.50
N VAL A 157 11.38 -12.17 -2.37
CA VAL A 157 12.40 -13.09 -1.88
C VAL A 157 11.75 -14.39 -1.41
N SER A 158 12.44 -15.50 -1.55
CA SER A 158 11.98 -16.78 -1.00
C SER A 158 11.97 -16.75 0.54
N PRO A 159 11.11 -17.55 1.21
CA PRO A 159 11.13 -17.69 2.66
C PRO A 159 12.49 -18.09 3.24
N GLN A 160 13.28 -18.86 2.50
CA GLN A 160 14.61 -19.33 2.90
C GLN A 160 15.65 -18.20 2.89
N GLU A 161 15.58 -17.29 1.92
CA GLU A 161 16.51 -16.17 1.77
C GLU A 161 16.11 -14.96 2.62
N LEU A 162 14.85 -14.91 3.07
CA LEU A 162 14.29 -13.78 3.80
C LEU A 162 15.08 -13.36 5.05
N PRO A 163 15.54 -14.26 5.95
CA PRO A 163 16.25 -13.85 7.16
C PRO A 163 17.56 -13.11 6.85
N ALA A 164 18.33 -13.61 5.90
CA ALA A 164 19.59 -12.98 5.49
C ALA A 164 19.35 -11.60 4.87
N LEU A 165 18.35 -11.47 4.00
CA LEU A 165 17.98 -10.18 3.39
C LEU A 165 17.48 -9.20 4.45
N ALA A 166 16.68 -9.64 5.42
CA ALA A 166 16.12 -8.78 6.47
C ALA A 166 17.22 -8.19 7.35
N GLN A 167 18.18 -9.01 7.78
CA GLN A 167 19.34 -8.54 8.56
C GLN A 167 20.19 -7.53 7.76
N ALA A 168 20.45 -7.82 6.48
CA ALA A 168 21.23 -6.93 5.62
C ALA A 168 20.51 -5.59 5.37
N VAL A 169 19.20 -5.60 5.15
CA VAL A 169 18.39 -4.39 4.96
C VAL A 169 18.30 -3.58 6.24
N ALA A 170 18.11 -4.21 7.40
CA ALA A 170 18.03 -3.55 8.69
C ALA A 170 19.32 -2.81 9.07
N ALA A 171 20.48 -3.25 8.55
CA ALA A 171 21.77 -2.61 8.77
C ALA A 171 22.04 -1.40 7.85
N LEU A 172 21.20 -1.15 6.83
CA LEU A 172 21.43 -0.05 5.88
C LEU A 172 21.05 1.30 6.51
N PRO A 173 21.93 2.32 6.43
CA PRO A 173 21.60 3.66 6.89
C PRO A 173 20.47 4.26 6.02
N ARG A 174 19.73 5.21 6.59
CA ARG A 174 18.63 5.94 5.90
C ARG A 174 17.46 5.05 5.40
N LEU A 175 17.46 3.77 5.77
CA LEU A 175 16.29 2.90 5.68
C LEU A 175 15.84 2.49 7.08
N GLN A 176 14.55 2.26 7.23
CA GLN A 176 13.98 1.64 8.41
C GLN A 176 13.15 0.43 7.99
N LEU A 177 13.64 -0.76 8.29
CA LEU A 177 12.88 -1.99 8.03
C LEU A 177 11.70 -2.06 9.01
N ARG A 178 10.48 -2.06 8.44
CA ARG A 178 9.24 -2.07 9.19
C ARG A 178 8.55 -3.44 9.17
N GLY A 179 8.82 -4.25 8.16
CA GLY A 179 8.16 -5.54 8.08
C GLY A 179 8.16 -6.22 6.73
N LEU A 180 7.09 -6.93 6.45
CA LEU A 180 6.93 -7.74 5.26
C LEU A 180 5.73 -7.29 4.42
N MET A 181 5.80 -7.58 3.12
CA MET A 181 4.67 -7.45 2.20
C MET A 181 4.49 -8.73 1.39
N THR A 182 3.25 -9.14 1.17
CA THR A 182 2.94 -10.30 0.33
C THR A 182 1.82 -9.99 -0.65
N ILE A 183 1.88 -10.63 -1.83
CA ILE A 183 0.82 -10.64 -2.84
C ILE A 183 0.64 -12.11 -3.26
N PRO A 184 -0.17 -12.89 -2.53
CA PRO A 184 -0.38 -14.30 -2.85
C PRO A 184 -1.19 -14.48 -4.15
N GLU A 185 -1.15 -15.71 -4.72
CA GLU A 185 -2.10 -16.09 -5.76
C GLU A 185 -3.53 -16.13 -5.18
N PRO A 186 -4.54 -15.84 -5.99
CA PRO A 186 -5.91 -16.12 -5.60
C PRO A 186 -6.06 -17.60 -5.24
N ALA A 187 -6.61 -17.88 -4.06
CA ALA A 187 -6.89 -19.24 -3.62
C ALA A 187 -8.35 -19.61 -3.92
N GLU A 188 -8.60 -20.90 -4.11
CA GLU A 188 -9.93 -21.41 -4.40
C GLU A 188 -10.87 -21.34 -3.18
N THR A 189 -10.28 -21.40 -1.97
CA THR A 189 -11.04 -21.39 -0.71
C THR A 189 -10.45 -20.39 0.30
N ASP A 190 -11.30 -19.88 1.21
CA ASP A 190 -10.88 -19.03 2.34
C ASP A 190 -9.84 -19.74 3.22
N ALA A 191 -9.97 -21.04 3.42
CA ALA A 191 -9.03 -21.84 4.21
C ALA A 191 -7.62 -21.88 3.61
N GLN A 192 -7.52 -22.01 2.29
CA GLN A 192 -6.24 -21.93 1.56
C GLN A 192 -5.66 -20.53 1.64
N MET A 193 -6.46 -19.49 1.43
CA MET A 193 -6.01 -18.10 1.53
C MET A 193 -5.50 -17.78 2.94
N ARG A 194 -6.21 -18.20 3.98
CA ARG A 194 -5.76 -18.08 5.37
C ARG A 194 -4.45 -18.81 5.63
N ALA A 195 -4.27 -19.99 5.06
CA ALA A 195 -3.02 -20.75 5.22
C ALA A 195 -1.81 -19.97 4.67
N VAL A 196 -1.96 -19.33 3.52
CA VAL A 196 -0.90 -18.47 2.92
C VAL A 196 -0.62 -17.25 3.79
N HIS A 197 -1.65 -16.56 4.27
CA HIS A 197 -1.46 -15.39 5.16
C HIS A 197 -0.84 -15.80 6.51
N ARG A 198 -1.18 -16.97 7.04
CA ARG A 198 -0.57 -17.53 8.26
C ARG A 198 0.92 -17.82 8.06
N GLN A 199 1.33 -18.29 6.88
CA GLN A 199 2.75 -18.43 6.55
C GLN A 199 3.48 -17.08 6.59
N ALA A 200 2.91 -16.05 5.98
CA ALA A 200 3.47 -14.68 6.02
C ALA A 200 3.62 -14.19 7.47
N LYS A 201 2.60 -14.40 8.30
CA LYS A 201 2.63 -14.05 9.72
C LYS A 201 3.70 -14.81 10.48
N ALA A 202 3.86 -16.11 10.24
CA ALA A 202 4.90 -16.92 10.90
C ALA A 202 6.32 -16.42 10.54
N LEU A 203 6.57 -16.05 9.29
CA LEU A 203 7.83 -15.45 8.86
C LEU A 203 8.08 -14.10 9.54
N PHE A 204 7.08 -13.26 9.63
CA PHE A 204 7.14 -11.97 10.32
C PHE A 204 7.47 -12.17 11.81
N ASP A 205 6.79 -13.07 12.51
CA ASP A 205 7.04 -13.36 13.91
C ASP A 205 8.42 -13.96 14.15
N SER A 206 8.89 -14.83 13.25
CA SER A 206 10.25 -15.37 13.31
C SER A 206 11.32 -14.29 13.24
N LEU A 207 11.18 -13.30 12.36
CA LEU A 207 12.11 -12.18 12.28
C LEU A 207 12.06 -11.29 13.53
N ARG A 208 10.88 -11.08 14.11
CA ARG A 208 10.72 -10.36 15.38
C ARG A 208 11.40 -11.10 16.53
N ALA A 209 11.27 -12.41 16.59
CA ALA A 209 11.94 -13.25 17.58
C ALA A 209 13.48 -13.20 17.45
N GLN A 210 14.00 -12.89 16.26
CA GLN A 210 15.43 -12.64 16.03
C GLN A 210 15.87 -11.20 16.39
N GLY A 211 14.99 -10.39 16.99
CA GLY A 211 15.29 -9.05 17.48
C GLY A 211 15.03 -7.91 16.49
N LEU A 212 14.47 -8.18 15.32
CA LEU A 212 14.09 -7.10 14.38
C LEU A 212 12.83 -6.39 14.88
N PRO A 213 12.82 -5.04 15.00
CA PRO A 213 11.71 -4.25 15.52
C PRO A 213 10.62 -4.04 14.46
N LEU A 214 10.04 -5.14 13.97
CA LEU A 214 9.02 -5.09 12.91
C LEU A 214 7.63 -4.85 13.49
N ASP A 215 6.84 -4.02 12.80
CA ASP A 215 5.47 -3.66 13.20
C ASP A 215 4.47 -3.70 12.03
N THR A 216 4.94 -3.86 10.80
CA THR A 216 4.11 -3.77 9.60
C THR A 216 4.07 -5.08 8.84
N LEU A 217 2.87 -5.65 8.72
CA LEU A 217 2.60 -6.80 7.85
C LEU A 217 1.56 -6.35 6.81
N SER A 218 2.09 -5.94 5.63
CA SER A 218 1.29 -5.45 4.51
C SER A 218 0.80 -6.62 3.67
N MET A 219 -0.41 -7.09 3.94
CA MET A 219 -1.05 -8.18 3.22
C MET A 219 -2.57 -8.01 3.20
N GLY A 220 -3.22 -8.54 2.19
CA GLY A 220 -4.66 -8.42 1.96
C GLY A 220 -5.02 -7.28 1.02
N MET A 221 -5.91 -7.61 0.10
CA MET A 221 -6.54 -6.71 -0.86
C MET A 221 -8.05 -6.89 -0.77
N SER A 222 -8.83 -6.22 -1.63
CA SER A 222 -10.31 -6.27 -1.55
C SER A 222 -10.90 -7.68 -1.52
N ALA A 223 -10.28 -8.65 -2.20
CA ALA A 223 -10.82 -10.02 -2.31
C ALA A 223 -10.52 -10.91 -1.10
N ASP A 224 -9.40 -10.67 -0.40
CA ASP A 224 -8.87 -11.53 0.68
C ASP A 224 -8.70 -10.77 2.01
N LEU A 225 -9.29 -9.57 2.11
CA LEU A 225 -9.16 -8.66 3.26
C LEU A 225 -9.49 -9.35 4.59
N ASN A 226 -10.61 -10.06 4.65
CA ASN A 226 -11.05 -10.74 5.88
C ASN A 226 -10.05 -11.82 6.31
N ALA A 227 -9.58 -12.64 5.37
CA ALA A 227 -8.59 -13.67 5.65
C ALA A 227 -7.26 -13.06 6.13
N ALA A 228 -6.79 -12.00 5.45
CA ALA A 228 -5.56 -11.31 5.83
C ALA A 228 -5.65 -10.68 7.23
N ILE A 229 -6.76 -10.01 7.56
CA ILE A 229 -6.98 -9.41 8.87
C ILE A 229 -7.02 -10.49 9.96
N ALA A 230 -7.75 -11.59 9.72
CA ALA A 230 -7.84 -12.70 10.67
C ALA A 230 -6.47 -13.33 10.96
N GLU A 231 -5.57 -13.37 9.99
CA GLU A 231 -4.23 -13.93 10.12
C GLU A 231 -3.15 -12.89 10.46
N GLY A 232 -3.54 -11.68 10.89
CA GLY A 232 -2.64 -10.72 11.52
C GLY A 232 -2.10 -9.61 10.63
N SER A 233 -2.70 -9.34 9.47
CA SER A 233 -2.36 -8.13 8.69
C SER A 233 -2.43 -6.87 9.53
N THR A 234 -1.47 -5.96 9.38
CA THR A 234 -1.51 -4.63 10.01
C THR A 234 -1.78 -3.53 8.99
N MET A 235 -1.70 -3.84 7.71
CA MET A 235 -2.00 -2.90 6.63
C MET A 235 -2.63 -3.65 5.44
N VAL A 236 -3.82 -3.22 5.04
CA VAL A 236 -4.53 -3.73 3.86
C VAL A 236 -4.48 -2.72 2.72
N ARG A 237 -4.45 -3.19 1.47
CA ARG A 237 -4.29 -2.38 0.26
C ARG A 237 -5.57 -2.47 -0.58
N VAL A 238 -6.31 -1.37 -0.65
CA VAL A 238 -7.61 -1.33 -1.34
C VAL A 238 -7.62 -0.23 -2.39
N GLY A 239 -7.97 -0.57 -3.62
CA GLY A 239 -8.07 0.38 -4.74
C GLY A 239 -9.47 0.42 -5.32
N THR A 240 -9.89 -0.61 -6.03
CA THR A 240 -11.15 -0.66 -6.79
C THR A 240 -12.38 -0.40 -5.93
N ALA A 241 -12.39 -0.84 -4.68
CA ALA A 241 -13.51 -0.58 -3.78
C ALA A 241 -13.62 0.89 -3.36
N ILE A 242 -12.54 1.68 -3.46
CA ILE A 242 -12.53 3.12 -3.15
C ILE A 242 -12.82 3.94 -4.41
N PHE A 243 -12.03 3.72 -5.46
CA PHE A 243 -12.02 4.58 -6.64
C PHE A 243 -12.92 4.10 -7.78
N GLY A 244 -13.41 2.86 -7.72
CA GLY A 244 -14.23 2.25 -8.76
C GLY A 244 -13.43 1.42 -9.77
N LYS A 245 -14.15 0.79 -10.71
CA LYS A 245 -13.57 0.14 -11.89
C LYS A 245 -13.39 1.19 -12.99
N ARG A 246 -12.36 1.07 -13.76
CA ARG A 246 -12.19 1.80 -15.02
C ARG A 246 -12.82 1.03 -16.15
#